data_c1a3926cb1172594df6ba8e115b75b03
#
_entry.id   c1a3926cb1172594df6ba8e115b75b03
#
_cell.length_a   1.000
_cell.length_b   1.000
_cell.length_c   1.000
_cell.angle_alpha   90.00
_cell.angle_beta   90.00
_cell.angle_gamma   90.00
#
_symmetry.space_group_name_H-M   'P 1'
#
loop_
_entity.id
_entity.type
_entity.pdbx_description
1 polymer ?
#
loop_
_entity_poly.entity_id
_entity_poly.type
_entity_poly.pdbx_seq_one_letter_code
_entity_poly.pdbx_strand_id
1 'polypeptide(L)'
;TRQIGECISVEHAWYISSRPVKAIEMSRLVRAHWGIENQLHWVLDVFWGEDAHQTRDKAAARNLASVRKITLNLARMEQQRRSKKVSLKNIRNLAAWDTDVRESILGLA
;
A
#
# COMPACT_ATOMS: atom_id res chain seq x y z
N THR A 1 17.57 -0.82 17.10
CA THR A 1 18.46 -2.00 17.16
C THR A 1 17.83 -3.12 16.36
N ARG A 2 18.57 -3.70 15.45
CA ARG A 2 18.16 -4.88 14.66
C ARG A 2 19.17 -6.00 14.89
N GLN A 3 18.68 -7.19 15.19
CA GLN A 3 19.52 -8.39 15.35
C GLN A 3 19.23 -9.36 14.20
N ILE A 4 20.29 -9.80 13.52
CA ILE A 4 20.23 -10.82 12.47
C ILE A 4 21.31 -11.85 12.83
N GLY A 5 20.93 -13.03 13.34
CA GLY A 5 21.85 -14.00 13.89
C GLY A 5 22.63 -13.42 15.07
N GLU A 6 23.95 -13.50 15.05
CA GLU A 6 24.84 -12.93 16.07
C GLU A 6 25.18 -11.44 15.85
N CYS A 7 24.82 -10.88 14.70
CA CYS A 7 25.09 -9.48 14.39
C CYS A 7 24.01 -8.57 14.97
N ILE A 8 24.42 -7.64 15.84
CA ILE A 8 23.57 -6.57 16.36
C ILE A 8 23.96 -5.28 15.68
N SER A 9 23.02 -4.69 14.92
CA SER A 9 23.17 -3.36 14.36
C SER A 9 22.34 -2.35 15.15
N VAL A 10 22.95 -1.23 15.50
CA VAL A 10 22.28 -0.12 16.17
C VAL A 10 22.25 1.06 15.19
N GLU A 11 21.04 1.47 14.83
CA GLU A 11 20.82 2.64 13.98
C GLU A 11 20.18 3.74 14.83
N HIS A 12 20.70 4.94 14.73
CA HIS A 12 20.16 6.12 15.40
C HIS A 12 19.47 7.00 14.38
N ALA A 13 18.16 7.25 14.59
CA ALA A 13 17.37 8.18 13.80
C ALA A 13 16.93 9.37 14.67
N TRP A 14 17.05 10.57 14.15
CA TRP A 14 16.70 11.81 14.84
C TRP A 14 15.42 12.38 14.23
N TYR A 15 14.50 12.79 15.08
CA TYR A 15 13.21 13.34 14.68
C TYR A 15 13.01 14.71 15.33
N ILE A 16 12.43 15.64 14.57
CA ILE A 16 12.02 16.95 15.05
C ILE A 16 10.50 16.96 15.20
N SER A 17 10.00 17.47 16.32
CA SER A 17 8.56 17.60 16.56
C SER A 17 8.25 19.03 16.99
N SER A 18 7.17 19.59 16.47
CA SER A 18 6.61 20.88 16.91
C SER A 18 5.81 20.77 18.22
N ARG A 19 5.59 19.54 18.71
CA ARG A 19 4.88 19.26 19.96
C ARG A 19 5.79 18.49 20.93
N PRO A 20 5.71 18.78 22.24
CA PRO A 20 6.38 17.95 23.22
C PRO A 20 5.72 16.57 23.25
N VAL A 21 6.44 15.55 22.84
CA VAL A 21 5.96 14.16 22.81
C VAL A 21 6.90 13.27 23.60
N LYS A 22 6.34 12.27 24.27
CA LYS A 22 7.13 11.23 24.93
C LYS A 22 7.72 10.27 23.90
N ALA A 23 8.87 9.66 24.21
CA ALA A 23 9.56 8.75 23.29
C ALA A 23 8.66 7.60 22.77
N ILE A 24 7.79 7.06 23.62
CA ILE A 24 6.83 6.01 23.24
C ILE A 24 5.82 6.53 22.23
N GLU A 25 5.30 7.73 22.43
CA GLU A 25 4.34 8.36 21.51
C GLU A 25 5.00 8.66 20.16
N MET A 26 6.21 9.23 20.18
CA MET A 26 6.99 9.48 18.97
C MET A 26 7.26 8.18 18.19
N SER A 27 7.64 7.12 18.87
CA SER A 27 7.84 5.80 18.25
C SER A 27 6.57 5.27 17.57
N ARG A 28 5.39 5.48 18.15
CA ARG A 28 4.11 5.10 17.52
C ARG A 28 3.80 5.94 16.29
N LEU A 29 4.02 7.25 16.36
CA LEU A 29 3.81 8.16 15.22
C LEU A 29 4.73 7.81 14.04
N VAL A 30 6.00 7.57 14.31
CA VAL A 30 6.98 7.16 13.30
C VAL A 30 6.57 5.83 12.66
N ARG A 31 6.17 4.83 13.45
CA ARG A 31 5.71 3.53 12.91
C ARG A 31 4.43 3.66 12.09
N ALA A 32 3.50 4.53 12.50
CA ALA A 32 2.28 4.78 11.76
C ALA A 32 2.59 5.45 10.40
N HIS A 33 3.52 6.41 10.38
CA HIS A 33 3.99 7.03 9.15
C HIS A 33 4.61 6.01 8.19
N TRP A 34 5.55 5.19 8.66
CA TRP A 34 6.13 4.11 7.85
C TRP A 34 5.12 3.04 7.44
N GLY A 35 4.04 2.88 8.21
CA GLY A 35 2.92 2.03 7.83
C GLY A 35 2.23 2.51 6.55
N ILE A 36 2.02 3.82 6.41
CA ILE A 36 1.44 4.42 5.20
C ILE A 36 2.38 4.21 4.01
N GLU A 37 3.67 4.47 4.16
CA GLU A 37 4.67 4.26 3.11
C GLU A 37 4.66 2.82 2.61
N ASN A 38 4.76 1.84 3.50
CA ASN A 38 4.86 0.44 3.12
C ASN A 38 3.54 -0.18 2.66
N GLN A 39 2.40 0.26 3.20
CA GLN A 39 1.12 -0.38 2.91
C GLN A 39 0.33 0.30 1.80
N LEU A 40 0.58 1.57 1.54
CA LEU A 40 -0.14 2.33 0.53
C LEU A 40 0.77 2.75 -0.62
N HIS A 41 1.78 3.57 -0.35
CA HIS A 41 2.63 4.16 -1.39
C HIS A 41 3.38 3.07 -2.15
N TRP A 42 4.13 2.24 -1.46
CA TRP A 42 4.86 1.13 -2.09
C TRP A 42 3.97 0.19 -2.91
N VAL A 43 2.74 -0.08 -2.44
CA VAL A 43 1.80 -0.93 -3.17
C VAL A 43 1.32 -0.25 -4.45
N LEU A 44 1.02 1.05 -4.41
CA LEU A 44 0.63 1.81 -5.60
C LEU A 44 1.78 1.91 -6.61
N ASP A 45 2.99 2.18 -6.13
CA ASP A 45 4.17 2.35 -6.98
C ASP A 45 4.59 1.04 -7.65
N VAL A 46 4.71 -0.03 -6.87
CA VAL A 46 5.24 -1.31 -7.36
C VAL A 46 4.17 -2.17 -8.04
N PHE A 47 3.00 -2.35 -7.41
CA PHE A 47 1.99 -3.26 -7.97
C PHE A 47 1.06 -2.59 -8.97
N TRP A 48 0.76 -1.31 -8.80
CA TRP A 48 -0.08 -0.54 -9.74
C TRP A 48 0.73 0.33 -10.70
N GLY A 49 2.06 0.39 -10.54
CA GLY A 49 2.97 1.08 -11.44
C GLY A 49 2.72 2.59 -11.49
N GLU A 50 2.44 3.22 -10.34
CA GLU A 50 2.15 4.65 -10.29
C GLU A 50 3.35 5.47 -10.72
N ASP A 51 4.54 5.16 -10.21
CA ASP A 51 5.79 5.83 -10.54
C ASP A 51 6.28 5.57 -11.98
N ALA A 52 5.94 4.41 -12.55
CA ALA A 52 6.32 4.07 -13.93
C ALA A 52 5.47 4.78 -14.99
N HIS A 53 4.47 5.54 -14.57
CA HIS A 53 3.52 6.15 -15.47
C HIS A 53 4.02 7.46 -16.08
N GLN A 54 4.09 7.51 -17.42
CA GLN A 54 4.67 8.62 -18.18
C GLN A 54 3.64 9.61 -18.77
N THR A 55 2.42 9.66 -18.25
CA THR A 55 1.40 10.59 -18.73
C THR A 55 1.80 12.03 -18.43
N ARG A 56 1.92 12.84 -19.49
CA ARG A 56 2.25 14.27 -19.38
C ARG A 56 1.04 15.16 -19.10
N ASP A 57 -0.16 14.70 -19.45
CA ASP A 57 -1.40 15.41 -19.15
C ASP A 57 -1.72 15.32 -17.65
N LYS A 58 -1.80 16.48 -17.00
CA LYS A 58 -2.03 16.55 -15.53
C LYS A 58 -3.42 16.08 -15.11
N ALA A 59 -4.44 16.26 -15.96
CA ALA A 59 -5.80 15.80 -15.66
C ALA A 59 -5.89 14.29 -15.79
N ALA A 60 -5.34 13.72 -16.86
CA ALA A 60 -5.26 12.29 -17.05
C ALA A 60 -4.44 11.59 -15.95
N ALA A 61 -3.31 12.17 -15.55
CA ALA A 61 -2.50 11.63 -14.45
C ALA A 61 -3.27 11.57 -13.13
N ARG A 62 -4.00 12.65 -12.77
CA ARG A 62 -4.85 12.68 -11.55
C ARG A 62 -5.98 11.67 -11.61
N ASN A 63 -6.65 11.57 -12.74
CA ASN A 63 -7.75 10.60 -12.93
C ASN A 63 -7.23 9.17 -12.79
N LEU A 64 -6.09 8.86 -13.39
CA LEU A 64 -5.48 7.54 -13.30
C LEU A 64 -5.02 7.21 -11.88
N ALA A 65 -4.44 8.15 -11.15
CA ALA A 65 -4.11 7.98 -9.74
C ALA A 65 -5.37 7.67 -8.89
N SER A 66 -6.49 8.35 -9.18
CA SER A 66 -7.78 8.07 -8.51
C SER A 66 -8.29 6.67 -8.83
N VAL A 67 -8.25 6.25 -10.09
CA VAL A 67 -8.64 4.90 -10.52
C VAL A 67 -7.78 3.84 -9.84
N ARG A 68 -6.46 4.03 -9.75
CA ARG A 68 -5.57 3.10 -9.03
C ARG A 68 -5.94 2.94 -7.56
N LYS A 69 -6.26 4.04 -6.87
CA LYS A 69 -6.68 4.02 -5.47
C LYS A 69 -8.00 3.28 -5.28
N ILE A 70 -8.98 3.51 -6.17
CA ILE A 70 -10.25 2.78 -6.16
C ILE A 70 -9.99 1.29 -6.37
N THR A 71 -9.21 0.93 -7.38
CA THR A 71 -8.87 -0.46 -7.69
C THR A 71 -8.15 -1.15 -6.52
N LEU A 72 -7.23 -0.46 -5.86
CA LEU A 72 -6.57 -0.98 -4.67
C LEU A 72 -7.56 -1.23 -3.53
N ASN A 73 -8.51 -0.32 -3.30
CA ASN A 73 -9.52 -0.49 -2.26
C ASN A 73 -10.43 -1.69 -2.57
N LEU A 74 -10.89 -1.84 -3.81
CA LEU A 74 -11.69 -2.98 -4.25
C LEU A 74 -10.93 -4.30 -4.06
N ALA A 75 -9.64 -4.33 -4.44
CA ALA A 75 -8.80 -5.51 -4.25
C ALA A 75 -8.61 -5.85 -2.76
N ARG A 76 -8.51 -4.85 -1.87
CA ARG A 76 -8.44 -5.05 -0.42
C ARG A 76 -9.76 -5.58 0.16
N MET A 77 -10.89 -5.05 -0.29
CA MET A 77 -12.21 -5.55 0.11
C MET A 77 -12.38 -7.01 -0.29
N GLU A 78 -12.01 -7.36 -1.50
CA GLU A 78 -12.05 -8.74 -1.98
C GLU A 78 -11.07 -9.63 -1.20
N GLN A 79 -9.88 -9.14 -0.86
CA GLN A 79 -8.93 -9.86 -0.01
C GLN A 79 -9.51 -10.21 1.36
N GLN A 80 -10.26 -9.28 1.96
CA GLN A 80 -10.91 -9.50 3.25
C GLN A 80 -12.10 -10.47 3.14
N ARG A 81 -12.80 -10.46 2.02
CA ARG A 81 -13.96 -11.35 1.75
C ARG A 81 -13.56 -12.81 1.57
N ARG A 82 -12.34 -13.06 1.11
CA ARG A 82 -11.87 -14.43 0.86
C ARG A 82 -11.48 -15.14 2.14
N SER A 83 -11.93 -16.39 2.29
CA SER A 83 -11.58 -17.25 3.42
C SER A 83 -10.11 -17.66 3.45
N LYS A 84 -9.48 -17.75 2.27
CA LYS A 84 -8.04 -18.03 2.13
C LYS A 84 -7.26 -16.74 1.94
N LYS A 85 -6.09 -16.66 2.59
CA LYS A 85 -5.18 -15.51 2.45
C LYS A 85 -4.61 -15.47 1.04
N VAL A 86 -5.08 -14.52 0.23
CA VAL A 86 -4.62 -14.27 -1.14
C VAL A 86 -3.90 -12.93 -1.19
N SER A 87 -2.78 -12.85 -1.90
CA SER A 87 -2.05 -11.58 -2.05
C SER A 87 -2.80 -10.62 -2.98
N LEU A 88 -2.63 -9.31 -2.76
CA LEU A 88 -3.21 -8.26 -3.64
C LEU A 88 -2.78 -8.42 -5.10
N LYS A 89 -1.52 -8.85 -5.33
CA LYS A 89 -1.02 -9.16 -6.67
C LYS A 89 -1.84 -10.27 -7.34
N ASN A 90 -2.13 -11.34 -6.61
CA ASN A 90 -2.92 -12.45 -7.15
C ASN A 90 -4.37 -12.05 -7.41
N ILE A 91 -4.99 -11.23 -6.54
CA ILE A 91 -6.34 -10.71 -6.76
C ILE A 91 -6.39 -9.87 -8.05
N ARG A 92 -5.42 -8.98 -8.25
CA ARG A 92 -5.31 -8.19 -9.48
C ARG A 92 -5.17 -9.08 -10.72
N ASN A 93 -4.31 -10.10 -10.65
CA ASN A 93 -4.11 -11.02 -11.76
C ASN A 93 -5.37 -11.85 -12.05
N LEU A 94 -6.04 -12.35 -11.02
CA LEU A 94 -7.31 -13.06 -11.16
C LEU A 94 -8.36 -12.16 -11.83
N ALA A 95 -8.53 -10.93 -11.37
CA ALA A 95 -9.46 -9.98 -11.99
C ALA A 95 -9.12 -9.61 -13.44
N ALA A 96 -7.83 -9.70 -13.83
CA ALA A 96 -7.40 -9.48 -15.21
C ALA A 96 -7.75 -10.66 -16.13
N TRP A 97 -7.70 -11.89 -15.63
CA TRP A 97 -7.86 -13.10 -16.43
C TRP A 97 -9.27 -13.69 -16.36
N ASP A 98 -9.99 -13.47 -15.26
CA ASP A 98 -11.29 -14.06 -14.98
C ASP A 98 -12.34 -12.94 -14.89
N THR A 99 -13.32 -13.00 -15.81
CA THR A 99 -14.40 -12.01 -15.91
C THR A 99 -15.34 -12.11 -14.71
N ASP A 100 -15.68 -13.32 -14.27
CA ASP A 100 -16.61 -13.53 -13.16
C ASP A 100 -16.02 -12.95 -11.85
N VAL A 101 -14.72 -13.16 -11.65
CA VAL A 101 -14.00 -12.56 -10.51
C VAL A 101 -13.99 -11.03 -10.61
N ARG A 102 -13.78 -10.48 -11.79
CA ARG A 102 -13.78 -9.03 -12.00
C ARG A 102 -15.16 -8.43 -11.75
N GLU A 103 -16.21 -9.04 -12.26
CA GLU A 103 -17.60 -8.58 -12.07
C GLU A 103 -18.00 -8.68 -10.59
N SER A 104 -17.64 -9.76 -9.91
CA SER A 104 -17.86 -9.92 -8.48
C SER A 104 -17.15 -8.82 -7.65
N ILE A 105 -15.90 -8.47 -7.99
CA ILE A 105 -15.15 -7.40 -7.33
C ILE A 105 -15.82 -6.04 -7.54
N LEU A 106 -16.39 -5.81 -8.73
CA LEU A 106 -17.08 -4.57 -9.09
C LEU A 106 -18.53 -4.51 -8.57
N GLY A 107 -19.04 -5.61 -7.99
CA GLY A 107 -20.42 -5.70 -7.54
C GLY A 107 -21.43 -5.78 -8.68
N LEU A 108 -21.02 -6.30 -9.84
CA LEU A 108 -21.84 -6.45 -11.04
C LEU A 108 -22.40 -7.87 -11.19
N ALA A 109 -21.98 -8.79 -10.33
CA ALA A 109 -22.42 -10.19 -10.29
C ALA A 109 -23.36 -10.43 -9.14
#